data_b787614b6d487d16742faf91dd5e2eac
#
_entry.id   b787614b6d487d16742faf91dd5e2eac
#
_cell.length_a   1.000
_cell.length_b   1.000
_cell.length_c   1.000
_cell.angle_alpha   90.00
_cell.angle_beta   90.00
_cell.angle_gamma   90.00
#
_symmetry.space_group_name_H-M   'P 1'
#
loop_
_entity.id
_entity.type
_entity.pdbx_description
1 polymer ?
#
loop_
_entity_poly.entity_id
_entity_poly.type
_entity_poly.pdbx_seq_one_letter_code
_entity_poly.pdbx_strand_id
1 'polypeptide(L)'
;MPNWIFPIAETAQRELLLFSAIWLLIGAIDDLCVDAIWAARRLYREIAFYWHRPPMTVDELPAKSGPGLMAVLIPAWGEAAVIGAMLRNCTRSWAASPCHHRIYVGCYPNDPQSSAAVIQAAKLNPHIRLVLVNHAGPTTKADCLNRLWRALLADEITGGYKAKAIVLHDAPETIKAFALLVAVQSAS
;
A
#
# COMPACT_ATOMS: atom_id res chain seq x y z
N MET A 1 -56.58 21.64 4.97
CA MET A 1 -55.81 20.37 5.11
C MET A 1 -56.38 19.64 6.32
N PRO A 2 -56.61 18.33 6.28
CA PRO A 2 -57.24 17.60 7.40
C PRO A 2 -56.29 17.59 8.61
N ASN A 3 -56.79 18.01 9.77
CA ASN A 3 -56.01 18.16 11.03
C ASN A 3 -55.39 16.86 11.60
N TRP A 4 -55.68 15.71 11.03
CA TRP A 4 -55.16 14.44 11.45
C TRP A 4 -53.78 14.06 10.82
N ILE A 5 -53.37 14.76 9.77
CA ILE A 5 -52.09 14.48 9.09
C ILE A 5 -50.90 14.88 10.00
N PHE A 6 -51.00 16.01 10.70
CA PHE A 6 -49.93 16.53 11.55
C PHE A 6 -49.54 15.55 12.69
N PRO A 7 -50.47 15.02 13.50
CA PRO A 7 -50.13 14.10 14.60
C PRO A 7 -49.55 12.77 14.07
N ILE A 8 -50.00 12.28 12.90
CA ILE A 8 -49.43 11.07 12.29
C ILE A 8 -48.04 11.31 11.83
N ALA A 9 -47.75 12.43 11.17
CA ALA A 9 -46.42 12.79 10.71
C ALA A 9 -45.43 12.97 11.88
N GLU A 10 -45.89 13.59 12.97
CA GLU A 10 -45.08 13.80 14.18
C GLU A 10 -44.75 12.46 14.87
N THR A 11 -45.73 11.58 14.97
CA THR A 11 -45.52 10.22 15.51
C THR A 11 -44.54 9.42 14.66
N ALA A 12 -44.73 9.41 13.33
CA ALA A 12 -43.82 8.72 12.40
C ALA A 12 -42.41 9.27 12.48
N GLN A 13 -42.24 10.58 12.55
CA GLN A 13 -40.94 11.21 12.71
C GLN A 13 -40.24 10.77 14.01
N ARG A 14 -41.00 10.79 15.12
CA ARG A 14 -40.48 10.35 16.42
C ARG A 14 -39.99 8.90 16.39
N GLU A 15 -40.78 8.00 15.81
CA GLU A 15 -40.41 6.58 15.70
C GLU A 15 -39.19 6.37 14.84
N LEU A 16 -39.08 7.09 13.72
CA LEU A 16 -37.90 7.06 12.86
C LEU A 16 -36.65 7.59 13.57
N LEU A 17 -36.77 8.66 14.34
CA LEU A 17 -35.66 9.22 15.13
C LEU A 17 -35.24 8.23 16.23
N LEU A 18 -36.16 7.61 16.93
CA LEU A 18 -35.85 6.59 17.96
C LEU A 18 -35.15 5.39 17.33
N PHE A 19 -35.67 4.89 16.21
CA PHE A 19 -35.04 3.80 15.47
C PHE A 19 -33.59 4.13 15.08
N SER A 20 -33.40 5.31 14.47
CA SER A 20 -32.07 5.76 14.08
C SER A 20 -31.12 5.95 15.26
N ALA A 21 -31.62 6.52 16.36
CA ALA A 21 -30.85 6.73 17.58
C ALA A 21 -30.37 5.40 18.21
N ILE A 22 -31.22 4.35 18.20
CA ILE A 22 -30.83 3.03 18.70
C ILE A 22 -29.70 2.43 17.86
N TRP A 23 -29.81 2.49 16.53
CA TRP A 23 -28.77 1.94 15.65
C TRP A 23 -27.45 2.73 15.73
N LEU A 24 -27.53 4.06 15.85
CA LEU A 24 -26.35 4.89 16.08
C LEU A 24 -25.69 4.60 17.44
N LEU A 25 -26.50 4.36 18.47
CA LEU A 25 -25.99 3.99 19.79
C LEU A 25 -25.27 2.64 19.77
N ILE A 26 -25.84 1.64 19.09
CA ILE A 26 -25.22 0.32 18.93
C ILE A 26 -23.86 0.47 18.21
N GLY A 27 -23.82 1.21 17.11
CA GLY A 27 -22.57 1.48 16.38
C GLY A 27 -21.53 2.21 17.23
N ALA A 28 -21.96 3.23 17.98
CA ALA A 28 -21.07 3.98 18.86
C ALA A 28 -20.49 3.12 20.01
N ILE A 29 -21.26 2.17 20.54
CA ILE A 29 -20.77 1.23 21.55
C ILE A 29 -19.73 0.27 20.94
N ASP A 30 -19.97 -0.22 19.73
CA ASP A 30 -19.03 -1.10 19.01
C ASP A 30 -17.70 -0.39 18.76
N ASP A 31 -17.74 0.82 18.22
CA ASP A 31 -16.54 1.65 17.99
C ASP A 31 -15.79 1.93 19.31
N LEU A 32 -16.52 2.27 20.38
CA LEU A 32 -15.92 2.51 21.69
C LEU A 32 -15.24 1.25 22.25
N CYS A 33 -15.82 0.07 22.05
CA CYS A 33 -15.21 -1.19 22.46
C CYS A 33 -13.90 -1.46 21.70
N VAL A 34 -13.86 -1.22 20.39
CA VAL A 34 -12.66 -1.36 19.59
C VAL A 34 -11.57 -0.41 20.07
N ASP A 35 -11.91 0.87 20.28
CA ASP A 35 -10.98 1.88 20.77
C ASP A 35 -10.45 1.55 22.17
N ALA A 36 -11.30 1.07 23.05
CA ALA A 36 -10.91 0.65 24.40
C ALA A 36 -9.95 -0.54 24.38
N ILE A 37 -10.22 -1.55 23.54
CA ILE A 37 -9.31 -2.70 23.35
C ILE A 37 -7.97 -2.22 22.77
N TRP A 38 -7.98 -1.34 21.78
CA TRP A 38 -6.77 -0.79 21.19
C TRP A 38 -5.94 0.00 22.21
N ALA A 39 -6.60 0.90 22.96
CA ALA A 39 -5.94 1.71 23.99
C ALA A 39 -5.36 0.81 25.12
N ALA A 40 -6.11 -0.18 25.58
CA ALA A 40 -5.63 -1.12 26.58
C ALA A 40 -4.43 -1.93 26.09
N ARG A 41 -4.45 -2.42 24.84
CA ARG A 41 -3.30 -3.13 24.24
C ARG A 41 -2.11 -2.24 24.06
N ARG A 42 -2.30 -0.98 23.66
CA ARG A 42 -1.23 -0.01 23.51
C ARG A 42 -0.59 0.28 24.86
N LEU A 43 -1.40 0.60 25.88
CA LEU A 43 -0.92 0.88 27.23
C LEU A 43 -0.17 -0.33 27.82
N TYR A 44 -0.72 -1.53 27.66
CA TYR A 44 -0.07 -2.75 28.11
C TYR A 44 1.32 -2.93 27.43
N ARG A 45 1.40 -2.69 26.11
CA ARG A 45 2.67 -2.80 25.37
C ARG A 45 3.67 -1.73 25.82
N GLU A 46 3.23 -0.50 26.06
CA GLU A 46 4.10 0.57 26.55
C GLU A 46 4.66 0.22 27.93
N ILE A 47 3.83 -0.26 28.85
CA ILE A 47 4.25 -0.63 30.21
C ILE A 47 5.08 -1.92 30.22
N ALA A 48 4.61 -2.97 29.53
CA ALA A 48 5.24 -4.30 29.61
C ALA A 48 6.51 -4.42 28.76
N PHE A 49 6.58 -3.72 27.61
CA PHE A 49 7.67 -3.89 26.66
C PHE A 49 8.55 -2.64 26.50
N TYR A 50 7.95 -1.47 26.27
CA TYR A 50 8.73 -0.28 25.91
C TYR A 50 9.33 0.46 27.10
N TRP A 51 8.80 0.26 28.30
CA TRP A 51 9.39 0.83 29.52
C TRP A 51 10.84 0.36 29.75
N HIS A 52 11.15 -0.87 29.34
CA HIS A 52 12.49 -1.46 29.50
C HIS A 52 13.30 -1.59 28.20
N ARG A 53 12.70 -1.24 27.07
CA ARG A 53 13.37 -1.35 25.76
C ARG A 53 13.04 -0.12 24.93
N PRO A 54 14.02 0.74 24.66
CA PRO A 54 13.83 1.86 23.75
C PRO A 54 13.37 1.34 22.38
N PRO A 55 12.56 2.10 21.65
CA PRO A 55 12.16 1.71 20.30
C PRO A 55 13.40 1.52 19.44
N MET A 56 13.50 0.37 18.79
CA MET A 56 14.59 0.04 17.89
C MET A 56 14.63 1.06 16.74
N THR A 57 15.77 1.70 16.55
CA THR A 57 16.00 2.59 15.41
C THR A 57 16.49 1.83 14.20
N VAL A 58 16.38 2.43 13.01
CA VAL A 58 16.82 1.80 11.75
C VAL A 58 18.32 1.45 11.80
N ASP A 59 19.11 2.27 12.50
CA ASP A 59 20.56 2.08 12.65
C ASP A 59 20.93 0.87 13.54
N GLU A 60 20.00 0.46 14.41
CA GLU A 60 20.17 -0.70 15.30
C GLU A 60 19.72 -2.02 14.67
N LEU A 61 19.14 -1.97 13.46
CA LEU A 61 18.75 -3.18 12.75
C LEU A 61 20.02 -3.99 12.43
N PRO A 62 20.15 -5.23 12.96
CA PRO A 62 21.31 -6.04 12.65
C PRO A 62 21.37 -6.29 11.14
N ALA A 63 22.45 -5.88 10.51
CA ALA A 63 22.73 -6.19 9.11
C ALA A 63 23.03 -7.70 8.95
N LYS A 64 22.07 -8.53 9.38
CA LYS A 64 22.25 -9.99 9.56
C LYS A 64 22.41 -10.80 8.28
N SER A 65 22.21 -10.21 7.16
CA SER A 65 22.47 -10.88 5.88
C SER A 65 22.86 -9.82 4.88
N GLY A 66 23.89 -10.08 4.12
CA GLY A 66 24.40 -9.16 3.08
C GLY A 66 23.31 -8.52 2.22
N PRO A 67 23.65 -7.49 1.46
CA PRO A 67 22.69 -6.75 0.66
C PRO A 67 21.86 -7.73 -0.18
N GLY A 68 20.55 -7.59 -0.12
CA GLY A 68 19.63 -8.42 -0.88
C GLY A 68 18.86 -7.58 -1.88
N LEU A 69 18.31 -8.25 -2.90
CA LEU A 69 17.46 -7.60 -3.86
C LEU A 69 16.10 -7.29 -3.23
N MET A 70 15.65 -6.04 -3.35
CA MET A 70 14.29 -5.62 -3.06
C MET A 70 13.51 -5.47 -4.35
N ALA A 71 12.37 -6.14 -4.46
CA ALA A 71 11.45 -5.97 -5.58
C ALA A 71 10.37 -4.96 -5.21
N VAL A 72 10.23 -3.92 -6.02
CA VAL A 72 9.17 -2.89 -5.85
C VAL A 72 8.14 -3.09 -6.93
N LEU A 73 6.89 -3.33 -6.56
CA LEU A 73 5.79 -3.56 -7.47
C LEU A 73 4.89 -2.33 -7.51
N ILE A 74 4.72 -1.74 -8.67
CA ILE A 74 3.97 -0.49 -8.90
C ILE A 74 2.91 -0.74 -9.96
N PRO A 75 1.62 -0.91 -9.59
CA PRO A 75 0.54 -0.91 -10.55
C PRO A 75 0.27 0.53 -10.99
N ALA A 76 0.21 0.79 -12.29
CA ALA A 76 -0.03 2.10 -12.88
C ALA A 76 -1.15 2.08 -13.92
N TRP A 77 -2.10 3.01 -13.78
CA TRP A 77 -3.20 3.22 -14.72
C TRP A 77 -3.55 4.71 -14.82
N GLY A 78 -3.42 5.28 -16.02
CA GLY A 78 -3.74 6.70 -16.25
C GLY A 78 -2.77 7.69 -15.58
N GLU A 79 -1.55 7.28 -15.31
CA GLU A 79 -0.59 8.03 -14.48
C GLU A 79 0.58 8.64 -15.25
N ALA A 80 0.41 8.81 -16.57
CA ALA A 80 1.44 9.36 -17.46
C ALA A 80 2.08 10.65 -16.95
N ALA A 81 1.29 11.53 -16.30
CA ALA A 81 1.76 12.81 -15.81
C ALA A 81 2.73 12.71 -14.62
N VAL A 82 2.61 11.67 -13.79
CA VAL A 82 3.31 11.57 -12.49
C VAL A 82 4.32 10.43 -12.44
N ILE A 83 4.04 9.30 -13.13
CA ILE A 83 4.83 8.07 -13.02
C ILE A 83 6.31 8.28 -13.35
N GLY A 84 6.62 9.06 -14.38
CA GLY A 84 7.99 9.32 -14.78
C GLY A 84 8.79 10.13 -13.75
N ALA A 85 8.16 11.14 -13.13
CA ALA A 85 8.79 11.93 -12.06
C ALA A 85 8.97 11.08 -10.79
N MET A 86 7.99 10.29 -10.44
CA MET A 86 8.01 9.38 -9.30
C MET A 86 9.14 8.36 -9.44
N LEU A 87 9.27 7.67 -10.57
CA LEU A 87 10.34 6.70 -10.81
C LEU A 87 11.73 7.34 -10.70
N ARG A 88 11.92 8.55 -11.24
CA ARG A 88 13.20 9.28 -11.09
C ARG A 88 13.50 9.62 -9.64
N ASN A 89 12.49 10.02 -8.86
CA ASN A 89 12.67 10.32 -7.44
C ASN A 89 13.01 9.08 -6.63
N CYS A 90 12.30 7.96 -6.87
CA CYS A 90 12.58 6.67 -6.24
C CYS A 90 14.04 6.26 -6.49
N THR A 91 14.44 6.21 -7.73
CA THR A 91 15.81 5.77 -8.11
C THR A 91 16.88 6.68 -7.54
N ARG A 92 16.63 7.99 -7.46
CA ARG A 92 17.57 8.94 -6.84
C ARG A 92 17.65 8.74 -5.32
N SER A 93 16.51 8.62 -4.65
CA SER A 93 16.46 8.45 -3.19
C SER A 93 17.10 7.13 -2.75
N TRP A 94 17.00 6.09 -3.56
CA TRP A 94 17.55 4.77 -3.25
C TRP A 94 18.96 4.53 -3.77
N ALA A 95 19.52 5.46 -4.54
CA ALA A 95 20.88 5.34 -5.08
C ALA A 95 21.95 5.20 -3.98
N ALA A 96 21.72 5.81 -2.80
CA ALA A 96 22.62 5.72 -1.65
C ALA A 96 22.31 4.49 -0.75
N SER A 97 21.28 3.71 -1.06
CA SER A 97 20.92 2.52 -0.27
C SER A 97 21.91 1.38 -0.55
N PRO A 98 22.38 0.67 0.49
CA PRO A 98 23.20 -0.54 0.31
C PRO A 98 22.41 -1.71 -0.30
N CYS A 99 21.09 -1.61 -0.37
CA CYS A 99 20.23 -2.66 -0.92
C CYS A 99 20.04 -2.48 -2.42
N HIS A 100 20.28 -3.54 -3.17
CA HIS A 100 19.90 -3.60 -4.58
C HIS A 100 18.38 -3.57 -4.70
N HIS A 101 17.85 -2.79 -5.63
CA HIS A 101 16.42 -2.72 -5.87
C HIS A 101 16.10 -2.94 -7.35
N ARG A 102 14.95 -3.51 -7.63
CA ARG A 102 14.39 -3.64 -8.96
C ARG A 102 12.91 -3.24 -8.93
N ILE A 103 12.53 -2.35 -9.81
CA ILE A 103 11.20 -1.76 -9.87
C ILE A 103 10.44 -2.38 -11.03
N TYR A 104 9.33 -3.01 -10.75
CA TYR A 104 8.41 -3.56 -11.73
C TYR A 104 7.19 -2.65 -11.84
N VAL A 105 6.95 -2.06 -12.99
CA VAL A 105 5.82 -1.16 -13.23
C VAL A 105 4.83 -1.85 -14.15
N GLY A 106 3.61 -2.08 -13.64
CA GLY A 106 2.52 -2.70 -14.38
C GLY A 106 1.71 -1.66 -15.13
N CYS A 107 1.68 -1.76 -16.45
CA CYS A 107 0.88 -0.90 -17.31
C CYS A 107 -0.06 -1.73 -18.18
N TYR A 108 -1.08 -1.07 -18.74
CA TYR A 108 -2.09 -1.73 -19.57
C TYR A 108 -1.92 -1.38 -21.04
N PRO A 109 -2.29 -2.29 -21.98
CA PRO A 109 -2.15 -2.04 -23.41
C PRO A 109 -2.93 -0.82 -23.93
N ASN A 110 -4.04 -0.50 -23.28
CA ASN A 110 -4.89 0.64 -23.59
C ASN A 110 -4.51 1.94 -22.82
N ASP A 111 -3.33 1.95 -22.18
CA ASP A 111 -2.72 3.14 -21.57
C ASP A 111 -1.29 3.34 -22.12
N PRO A 112 -1.17 3.72 -23.40
CA PRO A 112 0.12 3.89 -24.04
C PRO A 112 0.93 5.07 -23.48
N GLN A 113 0.26 6.07 -22.91
CA GLN A 113 0.93 7.25 -22.35
C GLN A 113 1.71 6.93 -21.08
N SER A 114 1.09 6.20 -20.13
CA SER A 114 1.80 5.72 -18.93
C SER A 114 2.94 4.76 -19.31
N SER A 115 2.67 3.84 -20.24
CA SER A 115 3.69 2.90 -20.74
C SER A 115 4.89 3.62 -21.37
N ALA A 116 4.66 4.66 -22.17
CA ALA A 116 5.72 5.47 -22.77
C ALA A 116 6.56 6.19 -21.70
N ALA A 117 5.92 6.76 -20.67
CA ALA A 117 6.62 7.43 -19.57
C ALA A 117 7.52 6.44 -18.79
N VAL A 118 7.04 5.22 -18.55
CA VAL A 118 7.83 4.15 -17.90
C VAL A 118 8.98 3.70 -18.77
N ILE A 119 8.77 3.52 -20.09
CA ILE A 119 9.85 3.17 -21.04
C ILE A 119 10.95 4.23 -21.03
N GLN A 120 10.59 5.52 -21.01
CA GLN A 120 11.59 6.59 -20.91
C GLN A 120 12.39 6.54 -19.61
N ALA A 121 11.73 6.27 -18.49
CA ALA A 121 12.41 6.08 -17.21
C ALA A 121 13.32 4.85 -17.21
N ALA A 122 12.90 3.75 -17.81
CA ALA A 122 13.66 2.50 -17.91
C ALA A 122 14.91 2.64 -18.80
N LYS A 123 14.87 3.49 -19.83
CA LYS A 123 16.07 3.80 -20.64
C LYS A 123 17.18 4.48 -19.83
N LEU A 124 16.81 5.25 -18.81
CA LEU A 124 17.74 5.96 -17.93
C LEU A 124 18.18 5.13 -16.72
N ASN A 125 17.43 4.10 -16.37
CA ASN A 125 17.73 3.24 -15.22
C ASN A 125 17.36 1.77 -15.50
N PRO A 126 18.36 0.87 -15.64
CA PRO A 126 18.14 -0.54 -15.95
C PRO A 126 17.44 -1.32 -14.83
N HIS A 127 17.30 -0.75 -13.64
CA HIS A 127 16.56 -1.36 -12.53
C HIS A 127 15.04 -1.21 -12.65
N ILE A 128 14.55 -0.42 -13.63
CA ILE A 128 13.12 -0.26 -13.91
C ILE A 128 12.73 -1.21 -15.03
N ARG A 129 11.72 -2.03 -14.79
CA ARG A 129 11.15 -2.96 -15.76
C ARG A 129 9.67 -2.69 -15.98
N LEU A 130 9.29 -2.38 -17.21
CA LEU A 130 7.91 -2.35 -17.64
C LEU A 130 7.35 -3.76 -17.76
N VAL A 131 6.17 -4.00 -17.19
CA VAL A 131 5.41 -5.24 -17.33
C VAL A 131 4.03 -4.89 -17.89
N LEU A 132 3.74 -5.38 -19.08
CA LEU A 132 2.41 -5.19 -19.66
C LEU A 132 1.43 -6.25 -19.13
N VAL A 133 0.25 -5.81 -18.73
CA VAL A 133 -0.88 -6.67 -18.44
C VAL A 133 -1.44 -7.21 -19.75
N ASN A 134 -1.94 -8.46 -19.78
CA ASN A 134 -2.31 -9.13 -21.04
C ASN A 134 -3.63 -8.66 -21.65
N HIS A 135 -4.38 -7.83 -20.95
CA HIS A 135 -5.71 -7.35 -21.34
C HIS A 135 -5.85 -5.86 -21.04
N ALA A 136 -6.89 -5.26 -21.63
CA ALA A 136 -7.20 -3.84 -21.43
C ALA A 136 -7.63 -3.57 -19.98
N GLY A 137 -7.21 -2.41 -19.46
CA GLY A 137 -7.66 -1.89 -18.17
C GLY A 137 -8.83 -0.90 -18.30
N PRO A 138 -9.30 -0.36 -17.16
CA PRO A 138 -8.84 -0.67 -15.81
C PRO A 138 -9.33 -2.03 -15.30
N THR A 139 -8.50 -2.69 -14.50
CA THR A 139 -8.89 -3.89 -13.77
C THR A 139 -8.69 -3.68 -12.26
N THR A 140 -8.79 -4.75 -11.46
CA THR A 140 -8.47 -4.62 -10.04
C THR A 140 -6.97 -4.45 -9.83
N LYS A 141 -6.59 -3.70 -8.81
CA LYS A 141 -5.19 -3.56 -8.40
C LYS A 141 -4.51 -4.92 -8.18
N ALA A 142 -5.27 -5.88 -7.62
CA ALA A 142 -4.80 -7.24 -7.38
C ALA A 142 -4.40 -7.98 -8.67
N ASP A 143 -5.13 -7.78 -9.75
CA ASP A 143 -4.85 -8.41 -11.04
C ASP A 143 -3.52 -7.91 -11.62
N CYS A 144 -3.30 -6.60 -11.63
CA CYS A 144 -2.03 -6.01 -12.02
C CYS A 144 -0.87 -6.52 -11.13
N LEU A 145 -1.05 -6.53 -9.81
CA LEU A 145 -0.04 -7.03 -8.87
C LEU A 145 0.29 -8.51 -9.10
N ASN A 146 -0.69 -9.35 -9.40
CA ASN A 146 -0.48 -10.75 -9.75
C ASN A 146 0.38 -10.90 -11.03
N ARG A 147 0.19 -10.01 -12.00
CA ARG A 147 1.02 -9.98 -13.20
C ARG A 147 2.46 -9.57 -12.89
N LEU A 148 2.64 -8.54 -12.06
CA LEU A 148 3.96 -8.10 -11.60
C LEU A 148 4.68 -9.20 -10.81
N TRP A 149 3.95 -9.88 -9.93
CA TRP A 149 4.46 -11.02 -9.16
C TRP A 149 4.99 -12.13 -10.07
N ARG A 150 4.21 -12.52 -11.10
CA ARG A 150 4.66 -13.53 -12.07
C ARG A 150 5.90 -13.09 -12.84
N ALA A 151 6.02 -11.80 -13.18
CA ALA A 151 7.20 -11.25 -13.83
C ALA A 151 8.43 -11.30 -12.91
N LEU A 152 8.26 -11.01 -11.62
CA LEU A 152 9.32 -11.15 -10.62
C LEU A 152 9.78 -12.62 -10.51
N LEU A 153 8.85 -13.58 -10.36
CA LEU A 153 9.19 -14.99 -10.28
C LEU A 153 9.95 -15.49 -11.52
N ALA A 154 9.55 -15.04 -12.70
CA ALA A 154 10.25 -15.39 -13.94
C ALA A 154 11.68 -14.85 -13.95
N ASP A 155 11.89 -13.63 -13.44
CA ASP A 155 13.21 -13.03 -13.32
C ASP A 155 14.08 -13.71 -12.27
N GLU A 156 13.50 -14.13 -11.15
CA GLU A 156 14.20 -14.89 -10.12
C GLU A 156 14.74 -16.21 -10.67
N ILE A 157 13.92 -16.93 -11.44
CA ILE A 157 14.30 -18.20 -12.09
C ILE A 157 15.42 -17.94 -13.12
N THR A 158 15.24 -16.95 -13.98
CA THR A 158 16.20 -16.68 -15.07
C THR A 158 17.51 -16.10 -14.54
N GLY A 159 17.44 -15.27 -13.51
CA GLY A 159 18.59 -14.58 -12.92
C GLY A 159 19.32 -15.33 -11.82
N GLY A 160 18.77 -16.46 -11.35
CA GLY A 160 19.38 -17.26 -10.27
C GLY A 160 19.43 -16.53 -8.91
N TYR A 161 18.53 -15.58 -8.64
CA TYR A 161 18.46 -14.83 -7.40
C TYR A 161 17.05 -14.90 -6.80
N LYS A 162 16.92 -14.56 -5.52
CA LYS A 162 15.62 -14.37 -4.86
C LYS A 162 15.54 -12.97 -4.26
N ALA A 163 14.39 -12.33 -4.41
CA ALA A 163 14.11 -11.09 -3.71
C ALA A 163 13.96 -11.36 -2.21
N LYS A 164 14.67 -10.58 -1.38
CA LYS A 164 14.55 -10.64 0.08
C LYS A 164 13.29 -9.99 0.61
N ALA A 165 12.81 -8.99 -0.09
CA ALA A 165 11.61 -8.24 0.29
C ALA A 165 10.87 -7.77 -0.96
N ILE A 166 9.56 -7.66 -0.81
CA ILE A 166 8.69 -7.11 -1.84
C ILE A 166 7.97 -5.90 -1.24
N VAL A 167 8.03 -4.81 -1.96
CA VAL A 167 7.38 -3.55 -1.61
C VAL A 167 6.27 -3.29 -2.60
N LEU A 168 5.06 -3.09 -2.10
CA LEU A 168 3.94 -2.59 -2.89
C LEU A 168 3.92 -1.08 -2.76
N HIS A 169 3.99 -0.38 -3.89
CA HIS A 169 3.97 1.07 -3.92
C HIS A 169 2.85 1.57 -4.82
N ASP A 170 2.11 2.56 -4.33
CA ASP A 170 1.05 3.21 -5.11
C ASP A 170 1.63 4.41 -5.85
N ALA A 171 1.30 4.54 -7.13
CA ALA A 171 1.89 5.54 -7.98
C ALA A 171 1.54 7.01 -7.63
N PRO A 172 0.33 7.35 -7.11
CA PRO A 172 0.00 8.74 -6.80
C PRO A 172 0.65 9.30 -5.54
N GLU A 173 1.26 8.48 -4.69
CA GLU A 173 1.85 8.99 -3.45
C GLU A 173 3.20 9.67 -3.68
N THR A 174 3.24 10.96 -3.37
CA THR A 174 4.50 11.71 -3.28
C THR A 174 5.36 11.07 -2.20
N ILE A 175 6.46 10.44 -2.58
CA ILE A 175 7.36 9.77 -1.65
C ILE A 175 8.01 10.81 -0.74
N LYS A 176 7.44 11.00 0.43
CA LYS A 176 8.26 11.35 1.60
C LYS A 176 9.07 10.10 1.89
N ALA A 177 10.38 10.25 2.03
CA ALA A 177 11.31 9.15 2.28
C ALA A 177 10.74 8.17 3.31
N PHE A 178 10.09 7.11 2.84
CA PHE A 178 9.56 6.08 3.70
C PHE A 178 10.74 5.20 4.10
N ALA A 179 11.00 5.16 5.40
CA ALA A 179 11.77 4.08 5.98
C ALA A 179 11.03 2.78 5.61
N LEU A 180 11.62 2.03 4.72
CA LEU A 180 11.07 0.81 4.16
C LEU A 180 10.89 -0.21 5.27
N LEU A 181 9.65 -0.50 5.63
CA LEU A 181 9.34 -1.58 6.56
C LEU A 181 9.56 -2.91 5.83
N VAL A 182 10.74 -3.46 5.99
CA VAL A 182 11.12 -4.74 5.40
C VAL A 182 10.39 -5.84 6.16
N ALA A 183 9.32 -6.38 5.59
CA ALA A 183 8.77 -7.65 6.02
C ALA A 183 9.72 -8.75 5.55
N VAL A 184 10.63 -9.17 6.44
CA VAL A 184 11.51 -10.30 6.19
C VAL A 184 10.65 -11.57 6.29
N GLN A 185 10.34 -12.15 5.16
CA GLN A 185 9.78 -13.50 5.10
C GLN A 185 10.94 -14.47 5.35
N SER A 186 11.06 -14.96 6.57
CA SER A 186 11.94 -16.08 6.89
C SER A 186 11.35 -17.32 6.21
N ALA A 187 11.90 -17.71 5.07
CA ALA A 187 11.70 -19.02 4.50
C ALA A 187 12.57 -19.99 5.29
N SER A 188 11.96 -20.83 6.10
CA SER A 188 12.48 -22.10 6.60
C SER A 188 12.59 -23.10 5.47
#